data_4bc76333f50c45c84e565badf2235043
#
_entry.id   4bc76333f50c45c84e565badf2235043
#
_cell.length_a   1.000
_cell.length_b   1.000
_cell.length_c   1.000
_cell.angle_alpha   90.00
_cell.angle_beta   90.00
_cell.angle_gamma   90.00
#
_symmetry.space_group_name_H-M   'P 1'
#
loop_
_entity.id
_entity.type
_entity.pdbx_description
1 polymer ?
#
loop_
_entity_poly.entity_id
_entity_poly.type
_entity_poly.pdbx_seq_one_letter_code
_entity_poly.pdbx_strand_id
1 'polypeptide(L)'
;FSNLSCDLMLGTPGQTADSLERTLNQLLELPIVHLSAYLLKVEPGTPYAAQHMEQQAADEDMAADLYLQTVNFLEQNGFLQYEVSNFAKPGFESRHNCKYWRCVPYLGIGPSAHSCWNGKRFFVQRDLAAFLQDAVQTEQLEDAAPCTLSEQIMLGMRLRDGMPLSVFSDAQRVQLHRFAAMGLLRLQAQRVSFTPEGFLVSNAVLAALL
;
A
#
# COMPACT_ATOMS: atom_id res chain seq x y z
N PHE A 1 -10.28 6.19 -23.60
CA PHE A 1 -10.07 6.73 -22.25
C PHE A 1 -8.63 7.26 -22.14
N SER A 2 -8.43 8.37 -21.46
CA SER A 2 -7.12 9.03 -21.28
C SER A 2 -6.54 8.88 -19.85
N ASN A 3 -7.30 8.27 -18.94
CA ASN A 3 -6.90 8.00 -17.56
C ASN A 3 -7.19 6.52 -17.27
N LEU A 4 -6.21 5.68 -17.54
CA LEU A 4 -6.28 4.23 -17.35
C LEU A 4 -5.29 3.80 -16.26
N SER A 5 -5.72 2.87 -15.43
CA SER A 5 -4.88 2.18 -14.44
C SER A 5 -4.82 0.69 -14.75
N CYS A 6 -3.67 0.07 -14.50
CA CYS A 6 -3.52 -1.38 -14.52
C CYS A 6 -3.07 -1.88 -13.15
N ASP A 7 -3.47 -3.10 -12.82
CA ASP A 7 -2.99 -3.82 -11.65
C ASP A 7 -2.05 -4.94 -12.09
N LEU A 8 -0.92 -5.07 -11.41
CA LEU A 8 0.11 -6.07 -11.66
C LEU A 8 0.33 -6.89 -10.39
N MET A 9 0.29 -8.21 -10.51
CA MET A 9 0.65 -9.12 -9.43
C MET A 9 2.10 -9.57 -9.57
N LEU A 10 2.85 -9.45 -8.49
CA LEU A 10 4.26 -9.85 -8.39
C LEU A 10 4.38 -11.13 -7.57
N GLY A 11 5.32 -11.99 -7.95
CA GLY A 11 5.57 -13.26 -7.26
C GLY A 11 4.54 -14.36 -7.57
N THR A 12 3.81 -14.25 -8.67
CA THR A 12 2.88 -15.30 -9.10
C THR A 12 3.62 -16.58 -9.50
N PRO A 13 2.98 -17.77 -9.42
CA PRO A 13 3.60 -19.04 -9.81
C PRO A 13 4.23 -18.97 -11.20
N GLY A 14 5.51 -19.35 -11.27
CA GLY A 14 6.27 -19.35 -12.53
C GLY A 14 6.71 -17.99 -13.05
N GLN A 15 6.42 -16.89 -12.35
CA GLN A 15 6.93 -15.57 -12.73
C GLN A 15 8.46 -15.50 -12.51
N THR A 16 9.16 -14.98 -13.51
CA THR A 16 10.60 -14.74 -13.47
C THR A 16 10.90 -13.27 -13.75
N ALA A 17 12.11 -12.81 -13.45
CA ALA A 17 12.56 -11.45 -13.79
C ALA A 17 12.35 -11.12 -15.26
N ASP A 18 12.70 -12.04 -16.19
CA ASP A 18 12.51 -11.86 -17.63
C ASP A 18 11.04 -11.80 -18.04
N SER A 19 10.18 -12.62 -17.42
CA SER A 19 8.74 -12.61 -17.71
C SER A 19 8.07 -11.33 -17.20
N LEU A 20 8.50 -10.85 -16.03
CA LEU A 20 8.08 -9.57 -15.48
C LEU A 20 8.49 -8.40 -16.37
N GLU A 21 9.74 -8.36 -16.83
CA GLU A 21 10.23 -7.30 -17.72
C GLU A 21 9.43 -7.25 -19.03
N ARG A 22 9.14 -8.40 -19.64
CA ARG A 22 8.25 -8.47 -20.83
C ARG A 22 6.86 -7.90 -20.53
N THR A 23 6.28 -8.25 -19.38
CA THR A 23 4.97 -7.74 -18.97
C THR A 23 5.00 -6.22 -18.77
N LEU A 24 6.03 -5.70 -18.10
CA LEU A 24 6.19 -4.26 -17.88
C LEU A 24 6.35 -3.50 -19.20
N ASN A 25 7.15 -4.03 -20.15
CA ASN A 25 7.27 -3.43 -21.49
C ASN A 25 5.93 -3.40 -22.24
N GLN A 26 5.14 -4.48 -22.18
CA GLN A 26 3.80 -4.52 -22.79
C GLN A 26 2.82 -3.51 -22.14
N LEU A 27 2.89 -3.33 -20.83
CA LEU A 27 2.10 -2.32 -20.13
C LEU A 27 2.41 -0.90 -20.57
N LEU A 28 3.69 -0.61 -20.88
CA LEU A 28 4.09 0.71 -21.38
C LEU A 28 3.59 1.03 -22.80
N GLU A 29 3.23 0.02 -23.59
CA GLU A 29 2.59 0.22 -24.91
C GLU A 29 1.13 0.69 -24.75
N LEU A 30 0.54 0.54 -23.58
CA LEU A 30 -0.82 0.99 -23.29
C LEU A 30 -0.83 2.45 -22.81
N PRO A 31 -1.92 3.20 -23.06
CA PRO A 31 -2.04 4.60 -22.62
C PRO A 31 -2.36 4.70 -21.12
N ILE A 32 -1.65 3.95 -20.27
CA ILE A 32 -1.82 3.97 -18.83
C ILE A 32 -1.10 5.18 -18.21
N VAL A 33 -1.65 5.66 -17.11
CA VAL A 33 -1.11 6.77 -16.33
C VAL A 33 -0.88 6.39 -14.86
N HIS A 34 -1.38 5.21 -14.46
CA HIS A 34 -1.29 4.67 -13.12
C HIS A 34 -1.10 3.16 -13.18
N LEU A 35 -0.35 2.61 -12.21
CA LEU A 35 -0.15 1.17 -12.06
C LEU A 35 -0.09 0.81 -10.57
N SER A 36 -0.85 -0.22 -10.18
CA SER A 36 -0.74 -0.85 -8.87
C SER A 36 0.09 -2.12 -9.01
N ALA A 37 1.12 -2.30 -8.19
CA ALA A 37 1.94 -3.51 -8.17
C ALA A 37 1.88 -4.16 -6.79
N TYR A 38 1.27 -5.33 -6.71
CA TYR A 38 1.03 -6.05 -5.46
C TYR A 38 1.85 -7.32 -5.39
N LEU A 39 2.58 -7.52 -4.30
CA LEU A 39 3.15 -8.84 -3.97
C LEU A 39 2.01 -9.81 -3.70
N LEU A 40 2.08 -11.00 -4.34
CA LEU A 40 1.08 -12.04 -4.14
C LEU A 40 1.12 -12.52 -2.70
N LYS A 41 -0.03 -12.45 -2.04
CA LYS A 41 -0.29 -13.08 -0.76
C LYS A 41 -1.46 -14.03 -0.91
N VAL A 42 -1.22 -15.30 -0.61
CA VAL A 42 -2.27 -16.32 -0.67
C VAL A 42 -3.05 -16.31 0.63
N GLU A 43 -4.28 -15.78 0.57
CA GLU A 43 -5.14 -15.68 1.75
C GLU A 43 -5.91 -16.99 2.01
N PRO A 44 -6.05 -17.41 3.29
CA PRO A 44 -6.84 -18.57 3.67
C PRO A 44 -8.30 -18.49 3.14
N GLY A 45 -8.86 -19.63 2.75
CA GLY A 45 -10.23 -19.70 2.24
C GLY A 45 -10.39 -19.33 0.77
N THR A 46 -9.31 -19.03 0.07
CA THR A 46 -9.31 -18.80 -1.38
C THR A 46 -9.06 -20.10 -2.18
N PRO A 47 -9.47 -20.16 -3.46
CA PRO A 47 -9.10 -21.28 -4.34
C PRO A 47 -7.59 -21.49 -4.47
N TYR A 48 -6.79 -20.43 -4.41
CA TYR A 48 -5.33 -20.50 -4.41
C TYR A 48 -4.79 -21.23 -3.17
N ALA A 49 -5.31 -20.92 -1.98
CA ALA A 49 -4.93 -21.65 -0.75
C ALA A 49 -5.36 -23.11 -0.81
N ALA A 50 -6.56 -23.41 -1.31
CA ALA A 50 -7.04 -24.78 -1.45
C ALA A 50 -6.20 -25.63 -2.44
N GLN A 51 -5.53 -24.99 -3.38
CA GLN A 51 -4.63 -25.63 -4.36
C GLN A 51 -3.15 -25.56 -3.94
N HIS A 52 -2.84 -25.09 -2.73
CA HIS A 52 -1.48 -24.92 -2.22
C HIS A 52 -0.55 -24.14 -3.16
N MET A 53 -1.11 -23.10 -3.81
CA MET A 53 -0.37 -22.29 -4.78
C MET A 53 0.75 -21.46 -4.14
N GLU A 54 0.70 -21.26 -2.82
CA GLU A 54 1.79 -20.64 -2.03
C GLU A 54 3.14 -21.36 -2.19
N GLN A 55 3.11 -22.68 -2.42
CA GLN A 55 4.31 -23.49 -2.64
C GLN A 55 4.94 -23.30 -4.02
N GLN A 56 4.21 -22.72 -4.96
CA GLN A 56 4.64 -22.41 -6.33
C GLN A 56 4.87 -20.92 -6.56
N ALA A 57 4.44 -20.07 -5.64
CA ALA A 57 4.71 -18.65 -5.68
C ALA A 57 6.20 -18.36 -5.44
N ALA A 58 6.64 -17.16 -5.77
CA ALA A 58 7.99 -16.70 -5.44
C ALA A 58 8.22 -16.76 -3.92
N ASP A 59 9.40 -17.17 -3.51
CA ASP A 59 9.84 -17.00 -2.13
C ASP A 59 10.06 -15.51 -1.79
N GLU A 60 10.37 -15.22 -0.53
CA GLU A 60 10.49 -13.83 -0.05
C GLU A 60 11.61 -13.07 -0.77
N ASP A 61 12.75 -13.70 -1.03
CA ASP A 61 13.89 -13.06 -1.69
C ASP A 61 13.56 -12.76 -3.16
N MET A 62 13.01 -13.73 -3.88
CA MET A 62 12.58 -13.55 -5.26
C MET A 62 11.46 -12.50 -5.36
N ALA A 63 10.51 -12.50 -4.44
CA ALA A 63 9.43 -11.51 -4.41
C ALA A 63 9.98 -10.10 -4.18
N ALA A 64 10.98 -9.95 -3.31
CA ALA A 64 11.68 -8.69 -3.08
C ALA A 64 12.41 -8.21 -4.34
N ASP A 65 13.14 -9.09 -5.02
CA ASP A 65 13.85 -8.76 -6.26
C ASP A 65 12.88 -8.31 -7.37
N LEU A 66 11.76 -9.02 -7.55
CA LEU A 66 10.72 -8.64 -8.52
C LEU A 66 10.09 -7.29 -8.19
N TYR A 67 9.88 -7.01 -6.90
CA TYR A 67 9.39 -5.69 -6.47
C TYR A 67 10.39 -4.58 -6.78
N LEU A 68 11.66 -4.74 -6.42
CA LEU A 68 12.70 -3.75 -6.70
C LEU A 68 12.93 -3.54 -8.19
N GLN A 69 12.89 -4.62 -8.99
CA GLN A 69 12.91 -4.54 -10.45
C GLN A 69 11.74 -3.68 -10.96
N THR A 70 10.53 -3.92 -10.45
CA THR A 70 9.33 -3.16 -10.84
C THR A 70 9.48 -1.67 -10.51
N VAL A 71 9.93 -1.35 -9.28
CA VAL A 71 10.15 0.06 -8.86
C VAL A 71 11.13 0.75 -9.80
N ASN A 72 12.30 0.15 -10.02
CA ASN A 72 13.35 0.71 -10.87
C ASN A 72 12.86 0.90 -12.32
N PHE A 73 12.21 -0.11 -12.88
CA PHE A 73 11.69 -0.06 -14.24
C PHE A 73 10.65 1.05 -14.43
N LEU A 74 9.68 1.13 -13.51
CA LEU A 74 8.61 2.12 -13.58
C LEU A 74 9.13 3.55 -13.40
N GLU A 75 10.03 3.79 -12.43
CA GLU A 75 10.61 5.12 -12.23
C GLU A 75 11.42 5.59 -13.44
N GLN A 76 12.18 4.70 -14.09
CA GLN A 76 12.90 5.02 -15.34
C GLN A 76 11.96 5.37 -16.49
N ASN A 77 10.71 4.91 -16.46
CA ASN A 77 9.68 5.17 -17.46
C ASN A 77 8.65 6.23 -17.04
N GLY A 78 8.96 7.03 -16.00
CA GLY A 78 8.17 8.19 -15.60
C GLY A 78 6.96 7.88 -14.74
N PHE A 79 6.85 6.65 -14.22
CA PHE A 79 5.85 6.29 -13.20
C PHE A 79 6.52 6.36 -11.83
N LEU A 80 6.23 7.39 -11.06
CA LEU A 80 6.81 7.56 -9.74
C LEU A 80 6.04 6.73 -8.71
N GLN A 81 6.75 5.99 -7.88
CA GLN A 81 6.15 5.36 -6.72
C GLN A 81 5.68 6.46 -5.77
N TYR A 82 4.38 6.58 -5.50
CA TYR A 82 3.86 7.59 -4.57
C TYR A 82 3.42 7.00 -3.22
N GLU A 83 3.20 5.68 -3.16
CA GLU A 83 3.02 4.92 -1.93
C GLU A 83 3.48 3.46 -2.13
N VAL A 84 3.35 2.61 -1.10
CA VAL A 84 3.98 1.29 -1.02
C VAL A 84 3.75 0.37 -2.22
N SER A 85 2.57 0.43 -2.85
CA SER A 85 2.17 -0.47 -3.94
C SER A 85 1.75 0.25 -5.23
N ASN A 86 1.71 1.58 -5.24
CA ASN A 86 1.14 2.32 -6.35
C ASN A 86 2.11 3.32 -6.98
N PHE A 87 2.06 3.36 -8.31
CA PHE A 87 2.91 4.16 -9.19
C PHE A 87 2.06 4.98 -10.13
N ALA A 88 2.43 6.22 -10.39
CA ALA A 88 1.70 7.08 -11.28
C ALA A 88 2.62 8.03 -12.05
N LYS A 89 2.18 8.47 -13.23
CA LYS A 89 2.72 9.68 -13.84
C LYS A 89 2.37 10.88 -12.96
N PRO A 90 3.21 11.91 -12.88
CA PRO A 90 2.94 13.09 -12.04
C PRO A 90 1.53 13.67 -12.28
N GLY A 91 0.76 13.85 -11.20
CA GLY A 91 -0.62 14.35 -11.22
C GLY A 91 -1.71 13.31 -11.41
N PHE A 92 -1.35 12.02 -11.55
CA PHE A 92 -2.29 10.90 -11.70
C PHE A 92 -2.32 9.97 -10.49
N GLU A 93 -1.73 10.38 -9.37
CA GLU A 93 -1.81 9.65 -8.11
C GLU A 93 -3.27 9.46 -7.67
N SER A 94 -3.63 8.27 -7.18
CA SER A 94 -4.97 7.99 -6.68
C SER A 94 -5.28 8.84 -5.45
N ARG A 95 -6.05 9.92 -5.66
CA ARG A 95 -6.51 10.79 -4.57
C ARG A 95 -7.36 10.06 -3.55
N HIS A 96 -8.05 9.00 -3.98
CA HIS A 96 -8.85 8.16 -3.09
C HIS A 96 -7.95 7.37 -2.13
N ASN A 97 -6.94 6.65 -2.64
CA ASN A 97 -6.00 5.90 -1.82
C ASN A 97 -5.22 6.82 -0.87
N CYS A 98 -4.77 7.98 -1.36
CA CYS A 98 -4.06 8.95 -0.54
C CYS A 98 -4.89 9.49 0.65
N LYS A 99 -6.23 9.45 0.59
CA LYS A 99 -7.07 9.83 1.75
C LYS A 99 -6.90 8.87 2.91
N TYR A 100 -6.84 7.57 2.65
CA TYR A 100 -6.61 6.56 3.69
C TYR A 100 -5.25 6.76 4.37
N TRP A 101 -4.19 6.90 3.57
CA TRP A 101 -2.83 7.12 4.08
C TRP A 101 -2.68 8.41 4.88
N ARG A 102 -3.50 9.41 4.64
CA ARG A 102 -3.49 10.72 5.32
C ARG A 102 -4.56 10.86 6.39
N CYS A 103 -5.24 9.80 6.77
CA CYS A 103 -6.35 9.83 7.75
C CYS A 103 -7.43 10.86 7.41
N VAL A 104 -7.68 11.13 6.13
CA VAL A 104 -8.77 12.02 5.72
C VAL A 104 -10.11 11.30 5.91
N PRO A 105 -11.12 11.96 6.50
CA PRO A 105 -12.43 11.35 6.67
C PRO A 105 -13.05 10.85 5.36
N TYR A 106 -13.73 9.71 5.43
CA TYR A 106 -14.42 9.09 4.29
C TYR A 106 -15.66 8.33 4.74
N LEU A 107 -16.61 8.18 3.82
CA LEU A 107 -17.80 7.36 3.98
C LEU A 107 -17.78 6.22 2.97
N GLY A 108 -17.95 5.01 3.46
CA GLY A 108 -18.18 3.82 2.67
C GLY A 108 -19.68 3.56 2.47
N ILE A 109 -20.04 3.01 1.34
CA ILE A 109 -21.43 2.70 0.98
C ILE A 109 -21.52 1.24 0.60
N GLY A 110 -22.47 0.52 1.21
CA GLY A 110 -22.75 -0.87 0.90
C GLY A 110 -22.25 -1.88 1.93
N PRO A 111 -22.56 -3.18 1.75
CA PRO A 111 -22.15 -4.25 2.66
C PRO A 111 -20.62 -4.33 2.74
N SER A 112 -20.10 -4.54 3.93
CA SER A 112 -18.67 -4.56 4.26
C SER A 112 -17.93 -3.22 4.07
N ALA A 113 -18.63 -2.14 3.70
CA ALA A 113 -17.98 -0.86 3.52
C ALA A 113 -17.58 -0.26 4.87
N HIS A 114 -16.32 0.17 4.98
CA HIS A 114 -15.79 0.88 6.14
C HIS A 114 -15.90 2.38 5.94
N SER A 115 -16.09 3.09 7.05
CA SER A 115 -16.13 4.55 7.11
C SER A 115 -15.22 5.04 8.22
N CYS A 116 -14.62 6.22 8.01
CA CYS A 116 -13.95 6.98 9.08
C CYS A 116 -14.53 8.39 9.06
N TRP A 117 -15.47 8.65 9.96
CA TRP A 117 -16.26 9.87 9.98
C TRP A 117 -16.60 10.33 11.39
N ASN A 118 -16.62 11.62 11.63
CA ASN A 118 -16.92 12.23 12.93
C ASN A 118 -16.11 11.62 14.09
N GLY A 119 -14.81 11.36 13.86
CA GLY A 119 -13.91 10.84 14.88
C GLY A 119 -14.15 9.37 15.26
N LYS A 120 -14.84 8.62 14.42
CA LYS A 120 -15.10 7.19 14.61
C LYS A 120 -14.80 6.41 13.34
N ARG A 121 -14.36 5.14 13.51
CA ARG A 121 -14.32 4.16 12.43
C ARG A 121 -15.41 3.13 12.66
N PHE A 122 -16.19 2.86 11.61
CA PHE A 122 -17.29 1.92 11.64
C PHE A 122 -17.44 1.26 10.26
N PHE A 123 -18.14 0.14 10.21
CA PHE A 123 -18.41 -0.57 8.97
C PHE A 123 -19.87 -1.04 8.90
N VAL A 124 -20.34 -1.26 7.68
CA VAL A 124 -21.64 -1.89 7.44
C VAL A 124 -21.44 -3.40 7.45
N GLN A 125 -22.35 -4.13 8.11
CA GLN A 125 -22.27 -5.58 8.20
C GLN A 125 -22.21 -6.24 6.81
N ARG A 126 -21.41 -7.30 6.70
CA ARG A 126 -21.28 -8.09 5.47
C ARG A 126 -22.48 -9.02 5.28
N ASP A 127 -23.62 -8.43 4.94
CA ASP A 127 -24.85 -9.17 4.63
C ASP A 127 -25.57 -8.51 3.44
N LEU A 128 -25.36 -9.06 2.27
CA LEU A 128 -25.97 -8.54 1.04
C LEU A 128 -27.50 -8.71 1.05
N ALA A 129 -28.02 -9.80 1.64
CA ALA A 129 -29.46 -10.05 1.66
C ALA A 129 -30.17 -9.03 2.57
N ALA A 130 -29.64 -8.79 3.77
CA ALA A 130 -30.16 -7.75 4.66
C ALA A 130 -30.01 -6.36 4.01
N PHE A 131 -28.88 -6.07 3.37
CA PHE A 131 -28.65 -4.81 2.68
C PHE A 131 -29.69 -4.53 1.58
N LEU A 132 -30.10 -5.54 0.82
CA LEU A 132 -31.10 -5.40 -0.24
C LEU A 132 -32.54 -5.29 0.29
N GLN A 133 -32.81 -5.72 1.52
CA GLN A 133 -34.12 -5.67 2.15
C GLN A 133 -34.35 -4.43 3.00
N ASP A 134 -33.28 -3.88 3.60
CA ASP A 134 -33.34 -2.76 4.53
C ASP A 134 -32.81 -1.46 3.89
N ALA A 135 -33.63 -0.42 3.95
CA ALA A 135 -33.19 0.93 3.60
C ALA A 135 -32.22 1.54 4.62
N VAL A 136 -32.19 1.02 5.84
CA VAL A 136 -31.30 1.44 6.93
C VAL A 136 -30.22 0.39 7.14
N GLN A 137 -28.96 0.77 6.97
CA GLN A 137 -27.82 -0.10 7.16
C GLN A 137 -27.42 -0.16 8.62
N THR A 138 -27.15 -1.39 9.12
CA THR A 138 -26.60 -1.56 10.46
C THR A 138 -25.11 -1.27 10.45
N GLU A 139 -24.71 -0.16 11.08
CA GLU A 139 -23.33 0.22 11.29
C GLU A 139 -22.79 -0.46 12.56
N GLN A 140 -21.57 -0.96 12.48
CA GLN A 140 -20.86 -1.53 13.63
C GLN A 140 -19.62 -0.68 13.91
N LEU A 141 -19.49 -0.21 15.14
CA LEU A 141 -18.32 0.55 15.59
C LEU A 141 -17.10 -0.37 15.61
N GLU A 142 -16.05 0.03 14.91
CA GLU A 142 -14.76 -0.65 14.87
C GLU A 142 -13.76 0.04 15.81
N ASP A 143 -13.69 1.38 15.74
CA ASP A 143 -12.77 2.19 16.53
C ASP A 143 -13.44 3.51 16.92
N ALA A 144 -13.45 3.80 18.23
CA ALA A 144 -14.06 5.00 18.79
C ALA A 144 -13.17 6.26 18.70
N ALA A 145 -11.87 6.09 18.44
CA ALA A 145 -10.90 7.17 18.36
C ALA A 145 -9.78 6.88 17.32
N PRO A 146 -10.14 6.70 16.03
CA PRO A 146 -9.17 6.45 14.96
C PRO A 146 -8.25 7.64 14.73
N CYS A 147 -7.23 7.40 13.91
CA CYS A 147 -6.27 8.43 13.51
C CYS A 147 -5.44 9.00 14.67
N THR A 148 -5.10 8.15 15.64
CA THR A 148 -4.09 8.48 16.66
C THR A 148 -2.76 8.85 16.01
N LEU A 149 -1.87 9.52 16.74
CA LEU A 149 -0.54 9.86 16.21
C LEU A 149 0.22 8.63 15.71
N SER A 150 0.16 7.52 16.45
CA SER A 150 0.79 6.25 16.03
C SER A 150 0.21 5.74 14.71
N GLU A 151 -1.10 5.77 14.56
CA GLU A 151 -1.75 5.37 13.30
C GLU A 151 -1.41 6.33 12.15
N GLN A 152 -1.38 7.64 12.41
CA GLN A 152 -0.97 8.62 11.40
C GLN A 152 0.48 8.40 10.95
N ILE A 153 1.39 8.05 11.86
CA ILE A 153 2.78 7.68 11.52
C ILE A 153 2.77 6.38 10.70
N MET A 154 2.07 5.34 11.15
CA MET A 154 2.00 4.05 10.47
C MET A 154 1.49 4.18 9.02
N LEU A 155 0.46 4.98 8.81
CA LEU A 155 -0.13 5.21 7.49
C LEU A 155 0.68 6.20 6.66
N GLY A 156 1.08 7.32 7.23
CA GLY A 156 1.80 8.38 6.52
C GLY A 156 3.21 7.97 6.07
N MET A 157 3.88 7.09 6.82
CA MET A 157 5.16 6.53 6.40
C MET A 157 5.05 5.64 5.15
N ARG A 158 3.87 5.14 4.80
CA ARG A 158 3.65 4.38 3.55
C ARG A 158 3.58 5.25 2.30
N LEU A 159 3.49 6.57 2.46
CA LEU A 159 3.61 7.52 1.36
C LEU A 159 5.09 7.82 1.05
N ARG A 160 5.41 8.03 -0.22
CA ARG A 160 6.74 8.51 -0.65
C ARG A 160 7.16 9.80 0.05
N ASP A 161 6.19 10.71 0.30
CA ASP A 161 6.42 11.96 1.02
C ASP A 161 6.79 11.72 2.49
N GLY A 162 6.42 10.56 3.04
CA GLY A 162 6.68 10.19 4.42
C GLY A 162 6.09 11.15 5.44
N MET A 163 6.76 11.28 6.59
CA MET A 163 6.29 12.06 7.73
C MET A 163 7.30 13.16 8.13
N PRO A 164 6.82 14.30 8.67
CA PRO A 164 7.71 15.30 9.25
C PRO A 164 8.48 14.72 10.46
N LEU A 165 9.77 15.02 10.58
CA LEU A 165 10.57 14.59 11.72
C LEU A 165 10.06 15.16 13.06
N SER A 166 9.31 16.27 13.03
CA SER A 166 8.75 16.91 14.21
C SER A 166 7.68 16.07 14.94
N VAL A 167 7.08 15.07 14.28
CA VAL A 167 6.07 14.21 14.91
C VAL A 167 6.69 13.09 15.75
N PHE A 168 8.00 12.86 15.62
CA PHE A 168 8.72 11.80 16.30
C PHE A 168 9.42 12.33 17.56
N SER A 169 9.38 11.56 18.64
CA SER A 169 10.15 11.81 19.85
C SER A 169 11.66 11.68 19.59
N ASP A 170 12.48 12.19 20.50
CA ASP A 170 13.94 12.11 20.38
C ASP A 170 14.42 10.64 20.34
N ALA A 171 13.81 9.76 21.13
CA ALA A 171 14.12 8.32 21.11
C ALA A 171 13.81 7.70 19.74
N GLN A 172 12.65 8.02 19.16
CA GLN A 172 12.27 7.57 17.83
C GLN A 172 13.21 8.12 16.75
N ARG A 173 13.62 9.40 16.84
CA ARG A 173 14.59 9.99 15.89
C ARG A 173 15.92 9.26 15.89
N VAL A 174 16.41 8.82 17.05
CA VAL A 174 17.63 7.97 17.12
C VAL A 174 17.43 6.68 16.31
N GLN A 175 16.27 6.02 16.43
CA GLN A 175 15.99 4.83 15.63
C GLN A 175 15.86 5.14 14.15
N LEU A 176 15.21 6.25 13.77
CA LEU A 176 15.11 6.67 12.37
C LEU A 176 16.50 6.86 11.74
N HIS A 177 17.47 7.47 12.47
CA HIS A 177 18.85 7.59 11.98
C HIS A 177 19.53 6.24 11.81
N ARG A 178 19.29 5.26 12.69
CA ARG A 178 19.82 3.90 12.52
C ARG A 178 19.27 3.22 11.28
N PHE A 179 17.95 3.26 11.06
CA PHE A 179 17.34 2.71 9.86
C PHE A 179 17.78 3.44 8.58
N ALA A 180 18.00 4.75 8.65
CA ALA A 180 18.56 5.50 7.54
C ALA A 180 20.01 5.08 7.22
N ALA A 181 20.84 4.83 8.23
CA ALA A 181 22.19 4.28 8.04
C ALA A 181 22.20 2.87 7.44
N MET A 182 21.12 2.11 7.60
CA MET A 182 20.91 0.79 6.96
C MET A 182 20.36 0.90 5.54
N GLY A 183 20.11 2.12 5.02
CA GLY A 183 19.53 2.33 3.70
C GLY A 183 18.01 2.14 3.61
N LEU A 184 17.32 1.91 4.73
CA LEU A 184 15.87 1.63 4.75
C LEU A 184 15.02 2.91 4.75
N LEU A 185 15.58 4.03 5.21
CA LEU A 185 14.89 5.32 5.26
C LEU A 185 15.71 6.43 4.60
N ARG A 186 15.02 7.41 4.07
CA ARG A 186 15.58 8.69 3.62
C ARG A 186 15.22 9.78 4.61
N LEU A 187 16.23 10.53 5.05
CA LEU A 187 16.06 11.73 5.88
C LEU A 187 16.37 12.93 5.01
N GLN A 188 15.37 13.69 4.60
CA GLN A 188 15.54 14.82 3.69
C GLN A 188 14.52 15.93 4.01
N ALA A 189 14.96 17.19 3.96
CA ALA A 189 14.10 18.37 4.12
C ALA A 189 13.19 18.30 5.36
N GLN A 190 13.71 17.86 6.52
CA GLN A 190 12.97 17.69 7.79
C GLN A 190 11.85 16.63 7.72
N ARG A 191 11.94 15.71 6.79
CA ARG A 191 11.00 14.59 6.63
C ARG A 191 11.75 13.27 6.62
N VAL A 192 11.04 12.21 6.94
CA VAL A 192 11.50 10.82 6.84
C VAL A 192 10.54 10.03 5.96
N SER A 193 11.08 9.25 5.05
CA SER A 193 10.31 8.35 4.18
C SER A 193 11.05 7.04 3.97
N PHE A 194 10.34 5.99 3.56
CA PHE A 194 10.98 4.73 3.17
C PHE A 194 11.73 4.86 1.84
N THR A 195 12.80 4.08 1.72
CA THR A 195 13.38 3.70 0.42
C THR A 195 12.56 2.55 -0.18
N PRO A 196 12.75 2.18 -1.45
CA PRO A 196 12.13 0.96 -1.99
C PRO A 196 12.45 -0.29 -1.16
N GLU A 197 13.70 -0.46 -0.73
CA GLU A 197 14.15 -1.53 0.16
C GLU A 197 13.46 -1.44 1.54
N GLY A 198 13.30 -0.24 2.05
CA GLY A 198 12.61 0.02 3.30
C GLY A 198 11.13 -0.34 3.26
N PHE A 199 10.46 -0.18 2.13
CA PHE A 199 9.07 -0.59 1.98
C PHE A 199 8.88 -2.10 2.14
N LEU A 200 9.82 -2.92 1.69
CA LEU A 200 9.79 -4.39 1.85
C LEU A 200 9.75 -4.82 3.32
N VAL A 201 10.42 -4.09 4.20
CA VAL A 201 10.50 -4.38 5.63
C VAL A 201 9.75 -3.35 6.49
N SER A 202 8.87 -2.58 5.89
CA SER A 202 8.18 -1.44 6.53
C SER A 202 7.44 -1.82 7.81
N ASN A 203 6.82 -3.00 7.86
CA ASN A 203 6.13 -3.47 9.04
C ASN A 203 7.08 -3.66 10.24
N ALA A 204 8.26 -4.24 10.01
CA ALA A 204 9.27 -4.43 11.06
C ALA A 204 9.83 -3.09 11.56
N VAL A 205 10.12 -2.17 10.64
CA VAL A 205 10.59 -0.82 10.98
C VAL A 205 9.53 -0.05 11.78
N LEU A 206 8.27 -0.07 11.34
CA LEU A 206 7.16 0.60 12.04
C LEU A 206 6.90 -0.01 13.42
N ALA A 207 6.94 -1.34 13.55
CA ALA A 207 6.80 -2.01 14.85
C ALA A 207 7.92 -1.66 15.85
N ALA A 208 9.12 -1.35 15.35
CA ALA A 208 10.22 -0.92 16.20
C ALA A 208 10.15 0.59 16.56
N LEU A 209 9.38 1.39 15.84
CA LEU A 209 9.22 2.82 16.05
C LEU A 209 8.02 3.16 16.93
N LEU A 210 6.95 2.38 16.92
CA LEU A 210 5.66 2.64 17.57
C LEU A 210 5.46 1.83 18.84
#